data_2e1d6563da992a02ecbd5c962554c26b
#
_entry.id   2e1d6563da992a02ecbd5c962554c26b
#
_cell.length_a   1.000
_cell.length_b   1.000
_cell.length_c   1.000
_cell.angle_alpha   90.00
_cell.angle_beta   90.00
_cell.angle_gamma   90.00
#
_symmetry.space_group_name_H-M   'P 1'
#
loop_
_entity.id
_entity.type
_entity.pdbx_description
1 polymer ?
#
loop_
_entity_poly.entity_id
_entity_poly.type
_entity_poly.pdbx_seq_one_letter_code
_entity_poly.pdbx_strand_id
1 'polypeptide(L)'
;MFSQLLTLTKFMKKTFIGIDISKANLDVFVDDGQNKGSFVIENTSKAITRFFKQYDRESAYVAMENTGRYNWSIYEALASFKGHIYVISPLHLKKSIGLIRGKSDKIDAIRIASFIEKNHANIPEWKPIPLAIKKIKILLSERNLRIAQKKQLDQQLASYQLIKSTGLDKTLTKLNQQMVRGLKSQIDALENELQDIIQSDKTLSAQAQLVGSIPGVGKVLTWMLLSATEGFRKITEPRKFACYCGVVPFEHQSGTSIRGRARVSVFADKRLKSILHMAAMRAIQLKNDLQEYYLRKVQEGKNKMSVLNAIRNKIIHRVFAVIKHQIPYQINLALS
;
A
#
# COMPACT_ATOMS: atom_id res chain seq x y z
N MET A 1 27.57 -38.96 34.75
CA MET A 1 27.34 -37.53 34.90
C MET A 1 27.04 -36.87 33.56
N PHE A 2 26.25 -37.53 32.68
CA PHE A 2 25.89 -37.04 31.32
C PHE A 2 24.39 -37.21 30.99
N SER A 3 23.55 -37.48 32.02
CA SER A 3 22.13 -37.81 31.77
C SER A 3 21.13 -36.78 32.31
N GLN A 4 21.54 -35.54 32.63
CA GLN A 4 20.66 -34.51 33.20
C GLN A 4 20.56 -33.21 32.38
N LEU A 5 21.09 -33.16 31.17
CA LEU A 5 21.00 -31.97 30.29
C LEU A 5 19.98 -32.10 29.15
N LEU A 6 19.15 -33.14 29.16
CA LEU A 6 18.16 -33.43 28.09
C LEU A 6 16.72 -33.19 28.50
N THR A 7 16.46 -32.45 29.56
CA THR A 7 15.10 -32.13 29.98
C THR A 7 15.01 -30.63 30.25
N LEU A 8 14.46 -29.91 29.34
CA LEU A 8 13.70 -28.64 29.51
C LEU A 8 13.68 -27.75 28.27
N THR A 9 13.69 -28.29 27.07
CA THR A 9 12.93 -27.63 26.00
C THR A 9 11.47 -28.00 26.23
N LYS A 10 10.85 -27.35 27.18
CA LYS A 10 9.39 -27.28 27.31
C LYS A 10 8.93 -26.72 25.99
N PHE A 11 8.43 -27.57 25.08
CA PHE A 11 7.79 -27.12 23.85
C PHE A 11 6.71 -26.14 24.26
N MET A 12 7.00 -24.85 24.18
CA MET A 12 6.00 -23.81 24.46
C MET A 12 4.91 -24.01 23.44
N LYS A 13 3.76 -24.47 23.89
CA LYS A 13 2.64 -24.81 23.05
C LYS A 13 2.18 -23.55 22.31
N LYS A 14 2.17 -23.61 21.00
CA LYS A 14 1.76 -22.48 20.16
C LYS A 14 0.28 -22.21 20.35
N THR A 15 -0.09 -20.95 20.47
CA THR A 15 -1.48 -20.49 20.52
C THR A 15 -1.80 -19.75 19.24
N PHE A 16 -2.76 -20.23 18.48
CA PHE A 16 -3.20 -19.61 17.24
C PHE A 16 -4.50 -18.84 17.45
N ILE A 17 -4.50 -17.56 17.10
CA ILE A 17 -5.62 -16.65 17.32
C ILE A 17 -6.01 -16.05 15.97
N GLY A 18 -7.24 -16.29 15.57
CA GLY A 18 -7.83 -15.69 14.37
C GLY A 18 -8.85 -14.62 14.76
N ILE A 19 -8.84 -13.50 14.02
CA ILE A 19 -9.70 -12.35 14.30
C ILE A 19 -10.40 -11.94 13.03
N ASP A 20 -11.72 -11.96 13.04
CA ASP A 20 -12.54 -11.23 12.08
C ASP A 20 -12.91 -9.86 12.65
N ILE A 21 -12.74 -8.81 11.84
CA ILE A 21 -12.83 -7.41 12.30
C ILE A 21 -14.02 -6.72 11.68
N SER A 22 -14.96 -6.32 12.53
CA SER A 22 -16.06 -5.43 12.18
C SER A 22 -15.86 -4.02 12.76
N LYS A 23 -16.75 -3.10 12.42
CA LYS A 23 -16.69 -1.72 12.91
C LYS A 23 -16.81 -1.64 14.44
N ALA A 24 -17.71 -2.38 15.03
CA ALA A 24 -18.02 -2.30 16.46
C ALA A 24 -17.32 -3.41 17.26
N ASN A 25 -17.16 -4.59 16.69
CA ASN A 25 -16.73 -5.79 17.40
C ASN A 25 -15.61 -6.52 16.65
N LEU A 26 -14.91 -7.34 17.39
CA LEU A 26 -13.96 -8.35 16.90
C LEU A 26 -14.49 -9.71 17.29
N ASP A 27 -14.64 -10.60 16.32
CA ASP A 27 -14.86 -12.02 16.54
C ASP A 27 -13.50 -12.70 16.63
N VAL A 28 -13.17 -13.25 17.81
CA VAL A 28 -11.87 -13.81 18.13
C VAL A 28 -12.02 -15.30 18.36
N PHE A 29 -11.25 -16.10 17.65
CA PHE A 29 -11.11 -17.52 17.91
C PHE A 29 -9.71 -17.82 18.40
N VAL A 30 -9.60 -18.58 19.49
CA VAL A 30 -8.33 -18.99 20.11
C VAL A 30 -8.25 -20.51 20.13
N ASP A 31 -7.13 -21.03 19.67
CA ASP A 31 -6.74 -22.44 19.75
C ASP A 31 -5.37 -22.53 20.44
N ASP A 32 -5.32 -23.00 21.68
CA ASP A 32 -4.08 -23.21 22.43
C ASP A 32 -3.56 -24.66 22.33
N GLY A 33 -4.21 -25.45 21.45
CA GLY A 33 -3.92 -26.86 21.18
C GLY A 33 -4.46 -27.82 22.23
N GLN A 34 -5.10 -27.33 23.31
CA GLN A 34 -5.88 -28.12 24.28
C GLN A 34 -7.35 -27.65 24.30
N ASN A 35 -7.53 -26.33 24.31
CA ASN A 35 -8.82 -25.68 24.38
C ASN A 35 -9.05 -24.79 23.15
N LYS A 36 -10.29 -24.79 22.72
CA LYS A 36 -10.76 -23.92 21.62
C LYS A 36 -11.88 -23.03 22.14
N GLY A 37 -11.74 -21.73 21.95
CA GLY A 37 -12.72 -20.76 22.41
C GLY A 37 -13.03 -19.70 21.36
N SER A 38 -14.30 -19.27 21.32
CA SER A 38 -14.71 -18.12 20.50
C SER A 38 -15.21 -17.01 21.42
N PHE A 39 -14.80 -15.80 21.15
CA PHE A 39 -15.06 -14.62 21.95
C PHE A 39 -15.50 -13.47 21.05
N VAL A 40 -16.36 -12.60 21.56
CA VAL A 40 -16.69 -11.33 20.91
C VAL A 40 -16.24 -10.22 21.85
N ILE A 41 -15.42 -9.31 21.35
CA ILE A 41 -14.91 -8.17 22.12
C ILE A 41 -15.17 -6.87 21.34
N GLU A 42 -15.31 -5.76 22.05
CA GLU A 42 -15.45 -4.45 21.42
C GLU A 42 -14.19 -4.06 20.64
N ASN A 43 -14.35 -3.44 19.48
CA ASN A 43 -13.25 -2.92 18.67
C ASN A 43 -12.72 -1.59 19.22
N THR A 44 -12.27 -1.60 20.47
CA THR A 44 -11.62 -0.47 21.17
C THR A 44 -10.25 -0.89 21.67
N SER A 45 -9.26 0.01 21.63
CA SER A 45 -7.90 -0.27 22.11
C SER A 45 -7.90 -0.82 23.54
N LYS A 46 -8.78 -0.30 24.42
CA LYS A 46 -8.88 -0.72 25.81
C LYS A 46 -9.38 -2.18 25.95
N ALA A 47 -10.45 -2.55 25.26
CA ALA A 47 -11.00 -3.92 25.31
C ALA A 47 -10.03 -4.92 24.69
N ILE A 48 -9.39 -4.57 23.59
CA ILE A 48 -8.39 -5.39 22.91
C ILE A 48 -7.18 -5.63 23.83
N THR A 49 -6.57 -4.57 24.37
CA THR A 49 -5.42 -4.68 25.28
C THR A 49 -5.75 -5.58 26.49
N ARG A 50 -6.94 -5.40 27.09
CA ARG A 50 -7.39 -6.21 28.22
C ARG A 50 -7.48 -7.69 27.85
N PHE A 51 -8.09 -8.00 26.69
CA PHE A 51 -8.27 -9.38 26.22
C PHE A 51 -6.92 -10.03 25.89
N PHE A 52 -6.05 -9.34 25.18
CA PHE A 52 -4.77 -9.90 24.70
C PHE A 52 -3.68 -9.98 25.79
N LYS A 53 -3.85 -9.34 26.94
CA LYS A 53 -2.88 -9.40 28.05
C LYS A 53 -2.54 -10.83 28.47
N GLN A 54 -3.51 -11.74 28.47
CA GLN A 54 -3.30 -13.16 28.83
C GLN A 54 -2.54 -13.96 27.76
N TYR A 55 -2.47 -13.45 26.53
CA TYR A 55 -1.80 -14.07 25.39
C TYR A 55 -0.49 -13.36 25.01
N ASP A 56 -0.03 -12.35 25.78
CA ASP A 56 1.18 -11.57 25.48
C ASP A 56 2.46 -12.37 25.75
N ARG A 57 2.74 -13.32 24.85
CA ARG A 57 3.87 -14.25 24.91
C ARG A 57 4.34 -14.63 23.50
N GLU A 58 5.62 -14.98 23.35
CA GLU A 58 6.24 -15.36 22.08
C GLU A 58 5.60 -16.58 21.39
N SER A 59 4.90 -17.44 22.15
CA SER A 59 4.20 -18.58 21.59
C SER A 59 2.82 -18.26 20.99
N ALA A 60 2.38 -17.01 21.02
CA ALA A 60 1.09 -16.57 20.48
C ALA A 60 1.23 -16.07 19.02
N TYR A 61 0.39 -16.58 18.14
CA TYR A 61 0.31 -16.25 16.70
C TYR A 61 -1.05 -15.66 16.41
N VAL A 62 -1.11 -14.35 16.24
CA VAL A 62 -2.35 -13.58 16.03
C VAL A 62 -2.49 -13.24 14.56
N ALA A 63 -3.59 -13.64 13.93
CA ALA A 63 -3.86 -13.32 12.54
C ALA A 63 -5.20 -12.61 12.37
N MET A 64 -5.24 -11.67 11.43
CA MET A 64 -6.44 -10.91 11.09
C MET A 64 -6.49 -10.58 9.61
N GLU A 65 -7.70 -10.37 9.09
CA GLU A 65 -7.88 -9.81 7.76
C GLU A 65 -7.65 -8.29 7.76
N ASN A 66 -7.09 -7.78 6.66
CA ASN A 66 -6.93 -6.33 6.48
C ASN A 66 -8.25 -5.68 6.03
N THR A 67 -9.03 -5.17 6.96
CA THR A 67 -10.30 -4.46 6.74
C THR A 67 -10.16 -2.93 6.71
N GLY A 68 -8.95 -2.42 6.54
CA GLY A 68 -8.66 -1.00 6.39
C GLY A 68 -8.70 -0.23 7.71
N ARG A 69 -9.61 0.77 7.84
CA ARG A 69 -9.64 1.64 9.03
C ARG A 69 -10.05 0.92 10.31
N TYR A 70 -10.82 -0.15 10.21
CA TYR A 70 -11.29 -0.90 11.38
C TYR A 70 -10.18 -1.69 12.09
N ASN A 71 -9.04 -1.91 11.44
CA ASN A 71 -7.86 -2.50 12.07
C ASN A 71 -7.10 -1.55 13.01
N TRP A 72 -7.42 -0.26 13.05
CA TRP A 72 -6.57 0.71 13.74
C TRP A 72 -6.50 0.50 15.25
N SER A 73 -7.63 0.23 15.90
CA SER A 73 -7.65 -0.04 17.34
C SER A 73 -6.80 -1.25 17.72
N ILE A 74 -6.81 -2.31 16.89
CA ILE A 74 -6.01 -3.49 17.14
C ILE A 74 -4.52 -3.26 16.85
N TYR A 75 -4.17 -2.48 15.82
CA TYR A 75 -2.77 -2.10 15.56
C TYR A 75 -2.17 -1.27 16.68
N GLU A 76 -2.97 -0.42 17.32
CA GLU A 76 -2.56 0.37 18.45
C GLU A 76 -2.40 -0.51 19.70
N ALA A 77 -3.39 -1.32 20.00
CA ALA A 77 -3.40 -2.20 21.16
C ALA A 77 -2.28 -3.25 21.14
N LEU A 78 -1.95 -3.77 19.97
CA LEU A 78 -0.92 -4.81 19.81
C LEU A 78 0.46 -4.26 19.36
N ALA A 79 0.69 -2.95 19.40
CA ALA A 79 1.95 -2.36 18.97
C ALA A 79 3.17 -2.85 19.77
N SER A 80 2.99 -3.21 21.04
CA SER A 80 4.01 -3.75 21.95
C SER A 80 3.82 -5.23 22.30
N PHE A 81 2.95 -5.94 21.58
CA PHE A 81 2.67 -7.35 21.80
C PHE A 81 3.90 -8.20 21.48
N LYS A 82 4.23 -9.14 22.38
CA LYS A 82 5.43 -9.99 22.28
C LYS A 82 5.27 -11.15 21.30
N GLY A 83 4.03 -11.56 21.02
CA GLY A 83 3.73 -12.62 20.06
C GLY A 83 3.84 -12.17 18.61
N HIS A 84 3.59 -13.09 17.72
CA HIS A 84 3.67 -12.90 16.27
C HIS A 84 2.33 -12.39 15.72
N ILE A 85 2.34 -11.31 14.96
CA ILE A 85 1.13 -10.71 14.38
C ILE A 85 1.17 -10.82 12.86
N TYR A 86 0.05 -11.22 12.26
CA TYR A 86 -0.09 -11.39 10.82
C TYR A 86 -1.33 -10.65 10.32
N VAL A 87 -1.13 -9.78 9.34
CA VAL A 87 -2.22 -9.06 8.66
C VAL A 87 -2.34 -9.59 7.25
N ILE A 88 -3.41 -10.32 6.98
CA ILE A 88 -3.59 -11.09 5.76
C ILE A 88 -4.45 -10.30 4.77
N SER A 89 -4.04 -10.29 3.50
CA SER A 89 -4.87 -9.71 2.44
C SER A 89 -6.16 -10.51 2.26
N PRO A 90 -7.34 -9.86 2.13
CA PRO A 90 -8.61 -10.53 1.83
C PRO A 90 -8.53 -11.49 0.65
N LEU A 91 -7.82 -11.08 -0.39
CA LEU A 91 -7.63 -11.90 -1.58
C LEU A 91 -6.81 -13.16 -1.30
N HIS A 92 -5.75 -13.05 -0.49
CA HIS A 92 -4.90 -14.19 -0.15
C HIS A 92 -5.71 -15.19 0.68
N LEU A 93 -6.43 -14.69 1.69
CA LEU A 93 -7.30 -15.51 2.51
C LEU A 93 -8.36 -16.24 1.66
N LYS A 94 -9.09 -15.50 0.82
CA LYS A 94 -10.12 -16.07 -0.06
C LYS A 94 -9.59 -17.15 -1.02
N LYS A 95 -8.41 -16.95 -1.60
CA LYS A 95 -7.81 -17.95 -2.51
C LYS A 95 -7.29 -19.19 -1.81
N SER A 96 -6.87 -19.06 -0.55
CA SER A 96 -6.28 -20.16 0.20
C SER A 96 -7.30 -21.04 0.91
N ILE A 97 -8.49 -20.49 1.19
CA ILE A 97 -9.53 -21.21 1.93
C ILE A 97 -10.43 -22.08 0.99
N GLY A 98 -10.41 -21.83 -0.33
CA GLY A 98 -11.19 -22.59 -1.31
C GLY A 98 -12.69 -22.26 -1.34
N LEU A 99 -13.50 -23.17 -1.89
CA LEU A 99 -14.96 -23.04 -1.95
C LEU A 99 -15.58 -23.31 -0.59
N ILE A 100 -16.31 -22.35 -0.06
CA ILE A 100 -16.85 -22.39 1.29
C ILE A 100 -18.37 -22.27 1.27
N ARG A 101 -19.06 -23.17 1.99
CA ARG A 101 -20.48 -23.05 2.34
C ARG A 101 -20.60 -22.47 3.74
N GLY A 102 -21.50 -21.50 3.93
CA GLY A 102 -21.77 -20.83 5.18
C GLY A 102 -20.79 -19.66 5.46
N LYS A 103 -21.35 -18.51 5.84
CA LYS A 103 -20.61 -17.31 6.23
C LYS A 103 -21.16 -16.82 7.56
N SER A 104 -20.27 -16.71 8.57
CA SER A 104 -20.50 -15.96 9.79
C SER A 104 -19.16 -15.48 10.32
N ASP A 105 -19.13 -14.36 11.00
CA ASP A 105 -17.90 -13.72 11.51
C ASP A 105 -17.13 -14.69 12.43
N LYS A 106 -17.85 -15.48 13.26
CA LYS A 106 -17.24 -16.55 14.06
C LYS A 106 -16.52 -17.62 13.23
N ILE A 107 -17.13 -18.06 12.12
CA ILE A 107 -16.53 -19.05 11.21
C ILE A 107 -15.31 -18.45 10.51
N ASP A 108 -15.35 -17.17 10.15
CA ASP A 108 -14.25 -16.48 9.49
C ASP A 108 -13.06 -16.31 10.45
N ALA A 109 -13.28 -16.03 11.74
CA ALA A 109 -12.24 -16.04 12.77
C ALA A 109 -11.56 -17.43 12.92
N ILE A 110 -12.34 -18.52 12.94
CA ILE A 110 -11.81 -19.91 12.97
C ILE A 110 -10.93 -20.19 11.76
N ARG A 111 -11.37 -19.77 10.57
CA ARG A 111 -10.64 -19.96 9.32
C ARG A 111 -9.33 -19.19 9.30
N ILE A 112 -9.33 -17.95 9.82
CA ILE A 112 -8.12 -17.14 9.93
C ILE A 112 -7.11 -17.83 10.87
N ALA A 113 -7.55 -18.36 12.00
CA ALA A 113 -6.69 -19.12 12.93
C ALA A 113 -6.10 -20.36 12.27
N SER A 114 -6.94 -21.18 11.62
CA SER A 114 -6.48 -22.38 10.91
C SER A 114 -5.55 -22.08 9.73
N PHE A 115 -5.76 -20.92 9.07
CA PHE A 115 -4.90 -20.47 7.99
C PHE A 115 -3.50 -20.11 8.52
N ILE A 116 -3.40 -19.36 9.61
CA ILE A 116 -2.09 -18.97 10.15
C ILE A 116 -1.36 -20.13 10.80
N GLU A 117 -2.06 -21.07 11.43
CA GLU A 117 -1.49 -22.29 11.93
C GLU A 117 -0.66 -23.02 10.86
N LYS A 118 -1.20 -23.13 9.63
CA LYS A 118 -0.57 -23.83 8.51
C LYS A 118 0.48 -23.00 7.76
N ASN A 119 0.38 -21.67 7.80
CA ASN A 119 1.10 -20.80 6.87
C ASN A 119 2.00 -19.76 7.54
N HIS A 120 2.08 -19.69 8.87
CA HIS A 120 2.85 -18.65 9.59
C HIS A 120 4.32 -18.56 9.15
N ALA A 121 4.95 -19.69 8.81
CA ALA A 121 6.33 -19.69 8.34
C ALA A 121 6.55 -19.02 6.97
N ASN A 122 5.50 -18.91 6.15
CA ASN A 122 5.55 -18.40 4.78
C ASN A 122 4.97 -16.97 4.63
N ILE A 123 4.41 -16.42 5.69
CA ILE A 123 3.78 -15.09 5.68
C ILE A 123 4.63 -14.13 6.51
N PRO A 124 4.93 -12.93 5.99
CA PRO A 124 5.69 -11.95 6.75
C PRO A 124 4.87 -11.45 7.94
N GLU A 125 5.52 -11.37 9.09
CA GLU A 125 4.94 -10.77 10.28
C GLU A 125 4.64 -9.29 10.07
N TRP A 126 3.52 -8.86 10.64
CA TRP A 126 3.18 -7.46 10.69
C TRP A 126 4.08 -6.75 11.71
N LYS A 127 4.59 -5.58 11.32
CA LYS A 127 5.33 -4.68 12.21
C LYS A 127 4.61 -3.33 12.29
N PRO A 128 4.63 -2.67 13.45
CA PRO A 128 4.04 -1.35 13.61
C PRO A 128 4.56 -0.38 12.55
N ILE A 129 3.62 0.30 11.90
CA ILE A 129 3.95 1.32 10.90
C ILE A 129 4.36 2.60 11.65
N PRO A 130 5.50 3.24 11.31
CA PRO A 130 5.88 4.51 11.91
C PRO A 130 4.76 5.55 11.82
N LEU A 131 4.59 6.34 12.88
CA LEU A 131 3.51 7.34 12.97
C LEU A 131 3.53 8.32 11.80
N ALA A 132 4.71 8.78 11.38
CA ALA A 132 4.86 9.66 10.22
C ALA A 132 4.29 9.02 8.94
N ILE A 133 4.62 7.77 8.66
CA ILE A 133 4.07 7.02 7.51
C ILE A 133 2.55 6.85 7.63
N LYS A 134 2.04 6.60 8.83
CA LYS A 134 0.60 6.49 9.10
C LYS A 134 -0.12 7.79 8.76
N LYS A 135 0.41 8.93 9.22
CA LYS A 135 -0.09 10.27 8.88
C LYS A 135 -0.06 10.52 7.37
N ILE A 136 1.05 10.22 6.69
CA ILE A 136 1.20 10.37 5.23
C ILE A 136 0.12 9.56 4.48
N LYS A 137 -0.13 8.31 4.88
CA LYS A 137 -1.17 7.46 4.26
C LYS A 137 -2.56 8.08 4.38
N ILE A 138 -2.90 8.65 5.54
CA ILE A 138 -4.18 9.31 5.78
C ILE A 138 -4.31 10.54 4.89
N LEU A 139 -3.32 11.44 4.93
CA LEU A 139 -3.33 12.70 4.20
C LEU A 139 -3.40 12.47 2.67
N LEU A 140 -2.67 11.47 2.15
CA LEU A 140 -2.76 11.08 0.74
C LEU A 140 -4.16 10.56 0.38
N SER A 141 -4.81 9.80 1.26
CA SER A 141 -6.18 9.34 1.04
C SER A 141 -7.16 10.51 0.97
N GLU A 142 -7.06 11.43 1.93
CA GLU A 142 -7.89 12.63 2.00
C GLU A 142 -7.65 13.58 0.81
N ARG A 143 -6.38 13.77 0.42
CA ARG A 143 -6.02 14.54 -0.78
C ARG A 143 -6.65 13.94 -2.04
N ASN A 144 -6.56 12.61 -2.20
CA ASN A 144 -7.12 11.93 -3.37
C ASN A 144 -8.64 12.06 -3.44
N LEU A 145 -9.33 12.05 -2.30
CA LEU A 145 -10.77 12.28 -2.23
C LEU A 145 -11.13 13.68 -2.74
N ARG A 146 -10.42 14.73 -2.29
CA ARG A 146 -10.67 16.11 -2.72
C ARG A 146 -10.36 16.33 -4.19
N ILE A 147 -9.32 15.69 -4.71
CA ILE A 147 -9.01 15.71 -6.15
C ILE A 147 -10.14 15.07 -6.97
N ALA A 148 -10.68 13.95 -6.51
CA ALA A 148 -11.81 13.29 -7.18
C ALA A 148 -13.07 14.17 -7.17
N GLN A 149 -13.41 14.78 -6.02
CA GLN A 149 -14.52 15.72 -5.89
C GLN A 149 -14.34 16.96 -6.81
N LYS A 150 -13.13 17.54 -6.78
CA LYS A 150 -12.81 18.68 -7.67
C LYS A 150 -13.00 18.30 -9.13
N LYS A 151 -12.52 17.13 -9.56
CA LYS A 151 -12.68 16.66 -10.92
C LYS A 151 -14.16 16.51 -11.33
N GLN A 152 -15.01 16.01 -10.43
CA GLN A 152 -16.45 15.92 -10.68
C GLN A 152 -17.07 17.30 -10.87
N LEU A 153 -16.71 18.28 -10.02
CA LEU A 153 -17.20 19.65 -10.16
C LEU A 153 -16.69 20.33 -11.44
N ASP A 154 -15.42 20.12 -11.81
CA ASP A 154 -14.86 20.63 -13.06
C ASP A 154 -15.59 20.05 -14.29
N GLN A 155 -15.96 18.77 -14.26
CA GLN A 155 -16.77 18.14 -15.33
C GLN A 155 -18.19 18.70 -15.38
N GLN A 156 -18.83 18.91 -14.22
CA GLN A 156 -20.17 19.47 -14.12
C GLN A 156 -20.21 20.91 -14.64
N LEU A 157 -19.16 21.68 -14.42
CA LEU A 157 -19.05 23.07 -14.90
C LEU A 157 -19.24 23.17 -16.43
N ALA A 158 -18.68 22.22 -17.19
CA ALA A 158 -18.83 22.17 -18.63
C ALA A 158 -20.30 21.96 -19.07
N SER A 159 -21.09 21.20 -18.29
CA SER A 159 -22.49 20.92 -18.59
C SER A 159 -23.42 22.12 -18.41
N TYR A 160 -23.05 23.13 -17.61
CA TYR A 160 -23.88 24.31 -17.39
C TYR A 160 -24.04 25.19 -18.65
N GLN A 161 -23.13 25.05 -19.62
CA GLN A 161 -23.27 25.70 -20.91
C GLN A 161 -24.52 25.23 -21.68
N LEU A 162 -24.95 24.00 -21.46
CA LEU A 162 -26.09 23.37 -22.13
C LEU A 162 -27.46 23.93 -21.64
N ILE A 163 -27.48 24.51 -20.44
CA ILE A 163 -28.73 25.02 -19.82
C ILE A 163 -28.83 26.53 -19.82
N LYS A 164 -28.07 27.22 -20.64
CA LYS A 164 -28.11 28.71 -20.75
C LYS A 164 -29.51 29.28 -21.02
N SER A 165 -30.34 28.56 -21.76
CA SER A 165 -31.72 28.95 -22.03
C SER A 165 -32.59 29.10 -20.79
N THR A 166 -32.21 28.47 -19.66
CA THR A 166 -32.93 28.57 -18.41
C THR A 166 -32.55 29.79 -17.56
N GLY A 167 -31.44 30.46 -17.89
CA GLY A 167 -30.88 31.57 -17.12
C GLY A 167 -30.19 31.17 -15.81
N LEU A 168 -30.12 29.85 -15.47
CA LEU A 168 -29.53 29.34 -14.24
C LEU A 168 -28.03 29.09 -14.35
N ASP A 169 -27.48 29.06 -15.54
CA ASP A 169 -26.08 28.74 -15.83
C ASP A 169 -25.09 29.61 -15.04
N LYS A 170 -25.34 30.92 -14.93
CA LYS A 170 -24.47 31.85 -14.18
C LYS A 170 -24.45 31.58 -12.70
N THR A 171 -25.63 31.33 -12.09
CA THR A 171 -25.77 31.06 -10.66
C THR A 171 -25.09 29.74 -10.30
N LEU A 172 -25.35 28.67 -11.07
CA LEU A 172 -24.76 27.37 -10.87
C LEU A 172 -23.24 27.37 -11.10
N THR A 173 -22.76 28.10 -12.12
CA THR A 173 -21.33 28.31 -12.35
C THR A 173 -20.64 28.96 -11.13
N LYS A 174 -21.24 30.03 -10.60
CA LYS A 174 -20.71 30.75 -9.43
C LYS A 174 -20.60 29.83 -8.19
N LEU A 175 -21.65 29.08 -7.89
CA LEU A 175 -21.68 28.14 -6.75
C LEU A 175 -20.64 27.02 -6.93
N ASN A 176 -20.57 26.41 -8.11
CA ASN A 176 -19.60 25.37 -8.42
C ASN A 176 -18.16 25.87 -8.29
N GLN A 177 -17.85 27.04 -8.86
CA GLN A 177 -16.52 27.66 -8.74
C GLN A 177 -16.13 27.97 -7.29
N GLN A 178 -17.09 28.34 -6.44
CA GLN A 178 -16.84 28.55 -5.01
C GLN A 178 -16.42 27.24 -4.32
N MET A 179 -17.12 26.13 -4.61
CA MET A 179 -16.75 24.80 -4.10
C MET A 179 -15.37 24.36 -4.61
N VAL A 180 -15.07 24.57 -5.90
CA VAL A 180 -13.75 24.25 -6.49
C VAL A 180 -12.63 25.03 -5.81
N ARG A 181 -12.83 26.32 -5.50
CA ARG A 181 -11.84 27.14 -4.76
C ARG A 181 -11.62 26.58 -3.36
N GLY A 182 -12.69 26.23 -2.64
CA GLY A 182 -12.60 25.62 -1.31
C GLY A 182 -11.83 24.29 -1.33
N LEU A 183 -12.10 23.43 -2.33
CA LEU A 183 -11.37 22.17 -2.50
C LEU A 183 -9.89 22.39 -2.83
N LYS A 184 -9.54 23.39 -3.65
CA LYS A 184 -8.14 23.75 -3.91
C LYS A 184 -7.42 24.13 -2.63
N SER A 185 -7.98 25.05 -1.83
CA SER A 185 -7.40 25.45 -0.56
C SER A 185 -7.20 24.28 0.41
N GLN A 186 -8.15 23.34 0.46
CA GLN A 186 -8.00 22.13 1.27
C GLN A 186 -6.89 21.20 0.74
N ILE A 187 -6.76 21.06 -0.57
CA ILE A 187 -5.68 20.27 -1.19
C ILE A 187 -4.33 20.87 -0.82
N ASP A 188 -4.17 22.19 -0.95
CA ASP A 188 -2.94 22.90 -0.64
C ASP A 188 -2.57 22.73 0.85
N ALA A 189 -3.55 22.84 1.76
CA ALA A 189 -3.34 22.62 3.18
C ALA A 189 -2.86 21.17 3.49
N LEU A 190 -3.46 20.16 2.84
CA LEU A 190 -3.05 18.77 2.98
C LEU A 190 -1.64 18.52 2.41
N GLU A 191 -1.28 19.17 1.32
CA GLU A 191 0.05 19.07 0.71
C GLU A 191 1.12 19.73 1.57
N ASN A 192 0.81 20.85 2.22
CA ASN A 192 1.71 21.50 3.17
C ASN A 192 1.95 20.61 4.40
N GLU A 193 0.88 20.07 5.01
CA GLU A 193 1.01 19.13 6.14
C GLU A 193 1.83 17.88 5.78
N LEU A 194 1.64 17.33 4.57
CA LEU A 194 2.45 16.22 4.04
C LEU A 194 3.94 16.60 3.96
N GLN A 195 4.23 17.80 3.48
CA GLN A 195 5.61 18.30 3.37
C GLN A 195 6.24 18.47 4.75
N ASP A 196 5.51 19.05 5.70
CA ASP A 196 5.99 19.32 7.07
C ASP A 196 6.28 18.00 7.81
N ILE A 197 5.41 17.00 7.69
CA ILE A 197 5.65 15.67 8.29
C ILE A 197 6.91 15.02 7.70
N ILE A 198 7.13 15.12 6.39
CA ILE A 198 8.30 14.53 5.75
C ILE A 198 9.57 15.29 6.14
N GLN A 199 9.52 16.62 6.24
CA GLN A 199 10.67 17.43 6.61
C GLN A 199 11.07 17.26 8.08
N SER A 200 10.09 17.05 8.98
CA SER A 200 10.34 16.84 10.40
C SER A 200 10.97 15.47 10.73
N ASP A 201 10.82 14.48 9.87
CA ASP A 201 11.44 13.16 10.01
C ASP A 201 12.74 13.08 9.18
N LYS A 202 13.90 13.02 9.87
CA LYS A 202 15.23 13.01 9.21
C LYS A 202 15.37 11.92 8.14
N THR A 203 14.85 10.72 8.40
CA THR A 203 14.94 9.59 7.47
C THR A 203 14.07 9.83 6.24
N LEU A 204 12.81 10.24 6.44
CA LEU A 204 11.91 10.50 5.33
C LEU A 204 12.35 11.71 4.50
N SER A 205 12.90 12.74 5.15
CA SER A 205 13.44 13.93 4.47
C SER A 205 14.62 13.55 3.56
N ALA A 206 15.59 12.80 4.07
CA ALA A 206 16.72 12.30 3.27
C ALA A 206 16.25 11.43 2.09
N GLN A 207 15.32 10.50 2.34
CA GLN A 207 14.75 9.66 1.29
C GLN A 207 14.01 10.50 0.23
N ALA A 208 13.24 11.52 0.66
CA ALA A 208 12.52 12.40 -0.25
C ALA A 208 13.47 13.21 -1.17
N GLN A 209 14.59 13.69 -0.62
CA GLN A 209 15.64 14.38 -1.39
C GLN A 209 16.28 13.46 -2.42
N LEU A 210 16.66 12.24 -2.02
CA LEU A 210 17.24 11.24 -2.89
C LEU A 210 16.31 10.89 -4.05
N VAL A 211 15.04 10.60 -3.75
CA VAL A 211 14.03 10.25 -4.76
C VAL A 211 13.72 11.43 -5.68
N GLY A 212 13.62 12.64 -5.12
CA GLY A 212 13.38 13.87 -5.86
C GLY A 212 14.51 14.29 -6.82
N SER A 213 15.72 13.75 -6.65
CA SER A 213 16.84 14.00 -7.56
C SER A 213 16.67 13.36 -8.95
N ILE A 214 15.74 12.41 -9.08
CA ILE A 214 15.53 11.66 -10.32
C ILE A 214 14.69 12.50 -11.30
N PRO A 215 15.13 12.69 -12.55
CA PRO A 215 14.38 13.43 -13.56
C PRO A 215 12.95 12.93 -13.73
N GLY A 216 11.99 13.85 -13.65
CA GLY A 216 10.56 13.56 -13.77
C GLY A 216 9.87 13.14 -12.48
N VAL A 217 10.59 12.88 -11.42
CA VAL A 217 10.02 12.55 -10.10
C VAL A 217 9.69 13.83 -9.33
N GLY A 218 8.39 14.08 -9.14
CA GLY A 218 7.89 15.22 -8.39
C GLY A 218 7.42 14.83 -6.96
N LYS A 219 7.06 15.86 -6.16
CA LYS A 219 6.64 15.70 -4.75
C LYS A 219 5.56 14.62 -4.57
N VAL A 220 4.50 14.64 -5.37
CA VAL A 220 3.38 13.68 -5.23
C VAL A 220 3.84 12.24 -5.44
N LEU A 221 4.67 11.97 -6.44
CA LEU A 221 5.21 10.62 -6.63
C LEU A 221 6.11 10.22 -5.44
N THR A 222 6.96 11.13 -4.96
CA THR A 222 7.78 10.90 -3.77
C THR A 222 6.94 10.51 -2.55
N TRP A 223 5.88 11.28 -2.24
CA TRP A 223 4.99 10.97 -1.13
C TRP A 223 4.30 9.61 -1.28
N MET A 224 3.84 9.28 -2.48
CA MET A 224 3.22 7.98 -2.77
C MET A 224 4.22 6.83 -2.66
N LEU A 225 5.47 7.03 -3.08
CA LEU A 225 6.55 6.04 -2.92
C LEU A 225 6.84 5.78 -1.43
N LEU A 226 7.06 6.83 -0.64
CA LEU A 226 7.29 6.72 0.81
C LEU A 226 6.12 6.01 1.51
N SER A 227 4.89 6.35 1.15
CA SER A 227 3.68 5.73 1.69
C SER A 227 3.56 4.24 1.34
N ALA A 228 3.73 3.88 0.06
CA ALA A 228 3.52 2.51 -0.44
C ALA A 228 4.63 1.56 0.01
N THR A 229 5.87 2.04 0.09
CA THR A 229 7.03 1.26 0.56
C THR A 229 7.24 1.32 2.07
N GLU A 230 6.44 2.13 2.78
CA GLU A 230 6.61 2.42 4.21
C GLU A 230 8.03 2.93 4.53
N GLY A 231 8.49 3.91 3.75
CA GLY A 231 9.85 4.43 3.85
C GLY A 231 10.89 3.39 3.41
N PHE A 232 10.60 2.63 2.38
CA PHE A 232 11.43 1.55 1.81
C PHE A 232 11.74 0.40 2.78
N ARG A 233 10.90 0.22 3.83
CA ARG A 233 11.02 -0.88 4.81
C ARG A 233 10.24 -2.12 4.39
N LYS A 234 9.05 -1.93 3.80
CA LYS A 234 8.12 -3.02 3.44
C LYS A 234 8.43 -3.62 2.08
N ILE A 235 8.71 -2.77 1.08
CA ILE A 235 9.10 -3.21 -0.26
C ILE A 235 10.49 -2.66 -0.52
N THR A 236 11.47 -3.55 -0.54
CA THR A 236 12.90 -3.24 -0.69
C THR A 236 13.43 -3.54 -2.09
N GLU A 237 12.65 -4.28 -2.89
CA GLU A 237 13.06 -4.72 -4.22
C GLU A 237 12.30 -3.98 -5.32
N PRO A 238 13.01 -3.40 -6.31
CA PRO A 238 12.40 -2.64 -7.40
C PRO A 238 11.44 -3.49 -8.24
N ARG A 239 11.76 -4.76 -8.47
CA ARG A 239 10.92 -5.66 -9.27
C ARG A 239 9.59 -5.97 -8.58
N LYS A 240 9.59 -6.20 -7.27
CA LYS A 240 8.37 -6.38 -6.47
C LYS A 240 7.50 -5.13 -6.51
N PHE A 241 8.13 -3.95 -6.39
CA PHE A 241 7.43 -2.68 -6.48
C PHE A 241 6.87 -2.41 -7.88
N ALA A 242 7.62 -2.75 -8.95
CA ALA A 242 7.14 -2.62 -10.32
C ALA A 242 5.92 -3.53 -10.61
N CYS A 243 5.88 -4.73 -10.04
CA CYS A 243 4.70 -5.59 -10.05
C CYS A 243 3.53 -4.98 -9.28
N TYR A 244 3.79 -4.43 -8.09
CA TYR A 244 2.79 -3.75 -7.27
C TYR A 244 2.16 -2.56 -8.00
N CYS A 245 2.94 -1.79 -8.74
CA CYS A 245 2.48 -0.66 -9.56
C CYS A 245 1.86 -1.07 -10.91
N GLY A 246 1.87 -2.36 -11.28
CA GLY A 246 1.39 -2.83 -12.56
C GLY A 246 2.18 -2.30 -13.76
N VAL A 247 3.49 -2.13 -13.60
CA VAL A 247 4.43 -1.74 -14.67
C VAL A 247 5.02 -2.96 -15.35
N VAL A 248 5.29 -4.03 -14.58
CA VAL A 248 5.82 -5.30 -15.12
C VAL A 248 4.65 -6.25 -15.37
N PRO A 249 4.48 -6.73 -16.61
CA PRO A 249 3.49 -7.76 -16.92
C PRO A 249 3.97 -9.13 -16.43
N PHE A 250 3.02 -10.00 -16.11
CA PHE A 250 3.25 -11.41 -15.85
C PHE A 250 2.97 -12.22 -17.12
N GLU A 251 3.83 -13.17 -17.41
CA GLU A 251 3.57 -14.16 -18.46
C GLU A 251 2.42 -15.07 -18.04
N HIS A 252 1.54 -15.36 -18.98
CA HIS A 252 0.43 -16.27 -18.78
C HIS A 252 0.64 -17.46 -19.71
N GLN A 253 1.39 -18.46 -19.22
CA GLN A 253 1.64 -19.71 -19.94
C GLN A 253 1.14 -20.87 -19.07
N SER A 254 0.41 -21.78 -19.68
CA SER A 254 -0.02 -23.03 -19.05
C SER A 254 0.22 -24.16 -20.04
N GLY A 255 1.19 -25.01 -19.73
CA GLY A 255 1.60 -26.10 -20.61
C GLY A 255 2.08 -25.63 -22.00
N THR A 256 1.94 -26.48 -22.99
CA THR A 256 2.31 -26.21 -24.40
C THR A 256 1.21 -25.50 -25.19
N SER A 257 -0.03 -25.53 -24.71
CA SER A 257 -1.23 -25.15 -25.46
C SER A 257 -1.73 -23.73 -25.20
N ILE A 258 -1.37 -23.09 -24.07
CA ILE A 258 -1.85 -21.74 -23.73
C ILE A 258 -0.69 -20.76 -23.69
N ARG A 259 -0.55 -19.95 -24.75
CA ARG A 259 0.32 -18.77 -24.79
C ARG A 259 -0.53 -17.50 -24.81
N GLY A 260 -0.93 -17.03 -23.61
CA GLY A 260 -1.66 -15.78 -23.47
C GLY A 260 -0.72 -14.57 -23.55
N ARG A 261 -1.26 -13.40 -23.97
CA ARG A 261 -0.52 -12.12 -23.87
C ARG A 261 -0.17 -11.85 -22.43
N ALA A 262 1.09 -11.48 -22.16
CA ALA A 262 1.54 -11.03 -20.86
C ALA A 262 0.68 -9.83 -20.37
N ARG A 263 0.10 -9.94 -19.18
CA ARG A 263 -0.80 -8.92 -18.60
C ARG A 263 -0.29 -8.48 -17.24
N VAL A 264 -0.51 -7.20 -16.94
CA VAL A 264 -0.27 -6.68 -15.59
C VAL A 264 -1.35 -7.19 -14.63
N SER A 265 -1.00 -7.33 -13.35
CA SER A 265 -1.96 -7.74 -12.32
C SER A 265 -3.16 -6.79 -12.26
N VAL A 266 -4.37 -7.33 -12.17
CA VAL A 266 -5.60 -6.56 -11.94
C VAL A 266 -5.61 -5.88 -10.56
N PHE A 267 -4.81 -6.39 -9.63
CA PHE A 267 -4.65 -5.88 -8.26
C PHE A 267 -3.58 -4.79 -8.12
N ALA A 268 -2.96 -4.41 -9.25
CA ALA A 268 -1.96 -3.36 -9.24
C ALA A 268 -2.54 -2.01 -8.81
N ASP A 269 -1.73 -1.21 -8.12
CA ASP A 269 -2.10 0.15 -7.75
C ASP A 269 -2.15 1.06 -9.00
N LYS A 270 -3.38 1.27 -9.48
CA LYS A 270 -3.65 2.07 -10.68
C LYS A 270 -3.27 3.54 -10.50
N ARG A 271 -3.31 4.06 -9.25
CA ARG A 271 -2.95 5.46 -8.96
C ARG A 271 -1.44 5.65 -9.08
N LEU A 272 -0.65 4.76 -8.45
CA LEU A 272 0.81 4.75 -8.61
C LEU A 272 1.21 4.57 -10.08
N LYS A 273 0.53 3.69 -10.82
CA LYS A 273 0.76 3.51 -12.26
C LYS A 273 0.54 4.82 -13.04
N SER A 274 -0.53 5.55 -12.71
CA SER A 274 -0.86 6.83 -13.37
C SER A 274 0.18 7.91 -13.07
N ILE A 275 0.58 8.07 -11.80
CA ILE A 275 1.59 9.07 -11.41
C ILE A 275 2.96 8.72 -11.99
N LEU A 276 3.35 7.44 -12.02
CA LEU A 276 4.57 6.98 -12.70
C LEU A 276 4.52 7.28 -14.21
N HIS A 277 3.33 7.22 -14.83
CA HIS A 277 3.18 7.63 -16.22
C HIS A 277 3.43 9.12 -16.40
N MET A 278 2.89 9.96 -15.53
CA MET A 278 3.15 11.41 -15.58
C MET A 278 4.64 11.70 -15.35
N ALA A 279 5.28 10.99 -14.43
CA ALA A 279 6.74 11.11 -14.20
C ALA A 279 7.55 10.71 -15.44
N ALA A 280 7.18 9.61 -16.11
CA ALA A 280 7.82 9.17 -17.36
C ALA A 280 7.62 10.20 -18.48
N MET A 281 6.41 10.75 -18.63
CA MET A 281 6.12 11.81 -19.60
C MET A 281 6.95 13.07 -19.33
N ARG A 282 7.12 13.44 -18.04
CA ARG A 282 7.97 14.58 -17.68
C ARG A 282 9.44 14.29 -17.93
N ALA A 283 9.91 13.09 -17.59
CA ALA A 283 11.31 12.70 -17.79
C ALA A 283 11.75 12.78 -19.24
N ILE A 284 10.90 12.39 -20.20
CA ILE A 284 11.25 12.47 -21.64
C ILE A 284 11.24 13.90 -22.22
N GLN A 285 10.70 14.88 -21.48
CA GLN A 285 10.73 16.29 -21.87
C GLN A 285 11.99 17.02 -21.38
N LEU A 286 12.72 16.42 -20.43
CA LEU A 286 13.95 16.97 -19.87
C LEU A 286 15.15 16.40 -20.62
N LYS A 287 16.20 17.23 -20.84
CA LYS A 287 17.46 16.74 -21.42
C LYS A 287 18.13 15.76 -20.43
N ASN A 288 18.03 14.47 -20.70
CA ASN A 288 18.59 13.39 -19.90
C ASN A 288 18.61 12.08 -20.70
N ASP A 289 19.26 11.06 -20.15
CA ASP A 289 19.39 9.73 -20.75
C ASP A 289 18.05 8.97 -20.94
N LEU A 290 16.98 9.32 -20.22
CA LEU A 290 15.65 8.76 -20.46
C LEU A 290 14.99 9.34 -21.71
N GLN A 291 15.24 10.61 -22.01
CA GLN A 291 14.83 11.24 -23.27
C GLN A 291 15.54 10.58 -24.45
N GLU A 292 16.87 10.45 -24.36
CA GLU A 292 17.67 9.80 -25.40
C GLU A 292 17.23 8.34 -25.63
N TYR A 293 17.02 7.60 -24.55
CA TYR A 293 16.47 6.24 -24.63
C TYR A 293 15.11 6.21 -25.33
N TYR A 294 14.21 7.17 -25.00
CA TYR A 294 12.89 7.25 -25.60
C TYR A 294 12.99 7.51 -27.10
N LEU A 295 13.72 8.54 -27.49
CA LEU A 295 13.87 8.94 -28.90
C LEU A 295 14.47 7.79 -29.73
N ARG A 296 15.57 7.19 -29.26
CA ARG A 296 16.22 6.05 -29.91
C ARG A 296 15.24 4.88 -30.10
N LYS A 297 14.50 4.48 -29.04
CA LYS A 297 13.58 3.33 -29.12
C LYS A 297 12.38 3.59 -30.01
N VAL A 298 11.90 4.81 -30.09
CA VAL A 298 10.82 5.20 -31.02
C VAL A 298 11.36 5.20 -32.46
N GLN A 299 12.58 5.68 -32.69
CA GLN A 299 13.23 5.63 -33.99
C GLN A 299 13.48 4.19 -34.47
N GLU A 300 13.80 3.26 -33.55
CA GLU A 300 13.87 1.81 -33.82
C GLU A 300 12.48 1.19 -34.12
N GLY A 301 11.41 1.96 -34.25
CA GLY A 301 10.04 1.48 -34.55
C GLY A 301 9.27 0.90 -33.36
N LYS A 302 9.74 1.03 -32.11
CA LYS A 302 9.02 0.53 -30.94
C LYS A 302 7.79 1.40 -30.66
N ASN A 303 6.70 0.76 -30.24
CA ASN A 303 5.46 1.45 -29.83
C ASN A 303 5.73 2.42 -28.67
N LYS A 304 5.32 3.70 -28.84
CA LYS A 304 5.55 4.78 -27.86
C LYS A 304 5.10 4.44 -26.45
N MET A 305 3.92 3.79 -26.29
CA MET A 305 3.41 3.41 -24.96
C MET A 305 4.22 2.28 -24.32
N SER A 306 4.77 1.37 -25.11
CA SER A 306 5.69 0.33 -24.63
C SER A 306 7.00 0.93 -24.16
N VAL A 307 7.54 1.91 -24.87
CA VAL A 307 8.77 2.64 -24.47
C VAL A 307 8.52 3.45 -23.19
N LEU A 308 7.39 4.13 -23.07
CA LEU A 308 7.00 4.84 -21.84
C LEU A 308 6.86 3.87 -20.65
N ASN A 309 6.36 2.66 -20.89
CA ASN A 309 6.30 1.65 -19.83
C ASN A 309 7.68 1.18 -19.38
N ALA A 310 8.63 1.06 -20.30
CA ALA A 310 10.04 0.77 -19.98
C ALA A 310 10.65 1.92 -19.15
N ILE A 311 10.33 3.18 -19.47
CA ILE A 311 10.81 4.34 -18.71
C ILE A 311 10.22 4.34 -17.28
N ARG A 312 8.93 4.03 -17.09
CA ARG A 312 8.36 3.84 -15.74
C ARG A 312 9.16 2.84 -14.93
N ASN A 313 9.49 1.70 -15.55
CA ASN A 313 10.30 0.68 -14.89
C ASN A 313 11.72 1.18 -14.55
N LYS A 314 12.37 1.90 -15.48
CA LYS A 314 13.67 2.52 -15.24
C LYS A 314 13.62 3.53 -14.08
N ILE A 315 12.59 4.38 -13.99
CA ILE A 315 12.38 5.30 -12.86
C ILE A 315 12.28 4.52 -11.55
N ILE A 316 11.51 3.43 -11.49
CA ILE A 316 11.41 2.59 -10.29
C ILE A 316 12.78 2.06 -9.90
N HIS A 317 13.54 1.49 -10.83
CA HIS A 317 14.87 0.96 -10.53
C HIS A 317 15.81 2.05 -10.01
N ARG A 318 15.77 3.27 -10.57
CA ARG A 318 16.55 4.42 -10.09
C ARG A 318 16.15 4.84 -8.67
N VAL A 319 14.85 4.88 -8.38
CA VAL A 319 14.35 5.18 -7.02
C VAL A 319 14.97 4.22 -6.00
N PHE A 320 14.94 2.93 -6.27
CA PHE A 320 15.52 1.95 -5.35
C PHE A 320 17.05 2.00 -5.32
N ALA A 321 17.71 2.37 -6.42
CA ALA A 321 19.17 2.53 -6.46
C ALA A 321 19.63 3.71 -5.61
N VAL A 322 19.02 4.91 -5.73
CA VAL A 322 19.40 6.08 -4.91
C VAL A 322 19.14 5.83 -3.42
N ILE A 323 18.08 5.11 -3.08
CA ILE A 323 17.80 4.70 -1.70
C ILE A 323 18.83 3.69 -1.19
N LYS A 324 19.19 2.69 -1.99
CA LYS A 324 20.15 1.67 -1.60
C LYS A 324 21.57 2.24 -1.41
N HIS A 325 21.99 3.09 -2.33
CA HIS A 325 23.36 3.63 -2.34
C HIS A 325 23.49 4.93 -1.53
N GLN A 326 22.38 5.54 -1.11
CA GLN A 326 22.34 6.83 -0.38
C GLN A 326 23.06 7.97 -1.16
N ILE A 327 23.00 7.92 -2.49
CA ILE A 327 23.62 8.91 -3.39
C ILE A 327 22.53 9.48 -4.29
N PRO A 328 22.39 10.82 -4.40
CA PRO A 328 21.47 11.46 -5.35
C PRO A 328 21.73 11.00 -6.78
N TYR A 329 20.68 10.97 -7.58
CA TYR A 329 20.82 10.61 -8.99
C TYR A 329 21.70 11.63 -9.72
N GLN A 330 22.75 11.16 -10.36
CA GLN A 330 23.61 11.94 -11.21
C GLN A 330 23.29 11.63 -12.66
N ILE A 331 23.06 12.65 -13.47
CA ILE A 331 22.93 12.49 -14.92
C ILE A 331 24.34 12.23 -15.42
N ASN A 332 24.69 10.98 -15.70
CA ASN A 332 25.85 10.69 -16.54
C ASN A 332 25.49 11.15 -17.94
N LEU A 333 25.80 12.40 -18.26
CA LEU A 333 25.97 12.82 -19.63
C LEU A 333 27.15 11.98 -20.12
N ALA A 334 26.85 10.93 -20.88
CA ALA A 334 27.86 10.23 -21.62
C ALA A 334 28.63 11.31 -22.39
N LEU A 335 29.90 11.42 -22.07
CA LEU A 335 30.82 12.21 -22.88
C LEU A 335 30.62 11.73 -24.33
N SER A 336 30.00 12.57 -25.11
CA SER A 336 29.83 12.44 -26.56
C SER A 336 31.21 12.33 -27.24
#